data_5080d65586edef21f556d5fd0eb1da62
#
_entry.id   5080d65586edef21f556d5fd0eb1da62
#
_cell.length_a   1.000
_cell.length_b   1.000
_cell.length_c   1.000
_cell.angle_alpha   90.00
_cell.angle_beta   90.00
_cell.angle_gamma   90.00
#
_symmetry.space_group_name_H-M   'P 1'
#
loop_
_entity.id
_entity.type
_entity.pdbx_description
1 polymer ?
#
loop_
_entity_poly.entity_id
_entity_poly.type
_entity_poly.pdbx_seq_one_letter_code
_entity_poly.pdbx_strand_id
1 'polypeptide(L)'
;MEKYQSPVYKVLSVPIEKIVANSYNPNIVAPPEMKLLEISIWEDGYTMPCVCYYIPEQDIYELVDGYHRYQVMKTSKRIYEREEGKLPVVVIEKDLSNRMA
;
A
#
# COMPACT_ATOMS: atom_id res chain seq x y z
N MET A 1 7.13 -26.48 15.79
CA MET A 1 7.24 -26.10 14.39
C MET A 1 6.41 -24.87 14.10
N GLU A 2 7.03 -23.92 13.48
CA GLU A 2 6.33 -22.70 13.16
C GLU A 2 5.49 -22.87 11.91
N LYS A 3 4.31 -22.31 11.97
CA LYS A 3 3.45 -22.30 10.81
C LYS A 3 3.65 -21.02 10.04
N TYR A 4 3.72 -21.18 8.73
CA TYR A 4 3.71 -20.02 7.87
C TYR A 4 2.37 -19.30 8.01
N GLN A 5 2.42 -17.98 8.11
CA GLN A 5 1.22 -17.18 8.14
C GLN A 5 1.25 -16.19 6.99
N SER A 6 0.18 -16.17 6.20
CA SER A 6 0.09 -15.25 5.09
C SER A 6 0.12 -13.80 5.59
N PRO A 7 0.80 -12.92 4.87
CA PRO A 7 0.91 -11.53 5.32
C PRO A 7 -0.44 -10.84 5.51
N VAL A 8 -1.47 -11.30 4.82
CA VAL A 8 -2.78 -10.65 4.91
C VAL A 8 -3.37 -10.72 6.31
N TYR A 9 -2.90 -11.65 7.13
CA TYR A 9 -3.39 -11.75 8.51
C TYR A 9 -2.72 -10.78 9.45
N LYS A 10 -1.76 -10.00 8.95
CA LYS A 10 -1.08 -9.02 9.78
C LYS A 10 -0.97 -7.71 9.00
N VAL A 11 -2.05 -6.96 8.98
CA VAL A 11 -2.12 -5.69 8.27
C VAL A 11 -1.59 -4.60 9.17
N LEU A 12 -0.69 -3.79 8.63
CA LEU A 12 -0.13 -2.66 9.35
C LEU A 12 -0.76 -1.38 8.85
N SER A 13 -0.83 -0.40 9.74
CA SER A 13 -1.26 0.95 9.38
C SER A 13 -0.01 1.80 9.26
N VAL A 14 0.31 2.22 8.02
CA VAL A 14 1.59 2.86 7.74
C VAL A 14 1.33 4.29 7.24
N PRO A 15 2.01 5.29 7.84
CA PRO A 15 1.87 6.65 7.33
C PRO A 15 2.27 6.72 5.86
N ILE A 16 1.46 7.41 5.08
CA ILE A 16 1.69 7.48 3.63
C ILE A 16 3.05 8.07 3.30
N GLU A 17 3.57 8.93 4.18
CA GLU A 17 4.88 9.54 3.98
C GLU A 17 6.02 8.54 4.02
N LYS A 18 5.81 7.39 4.62
CA LYS A 18 6.82 6.34 4.66
C LYS A 18 6.72 5.37 3.48
N ILE A 19 5.78 5.58 2.59
CA ILE A 19 5.58 4.67 1.46
C ILE A 19 6.12 5.32 0.20
N VAL A 20 6.94 4.58 -0.54
CA VAL A 20 7.49 5.05 -1.80
C VAL A 20 7.01 4.14 -2.92
N ALA A 21 6.76 4.73 -4.07
CA ALA A 21 6.22 4.01 -5.22
C ALA A 21 7.19 4.10 -6.39
N ASN A 22 8.43 3.72 -6.16
CA ASN A 22 9.49 3.92 -7.14
C ASN A 22 9.30 3.10 -8.41
N SER A 23 8.57 1.99 -8.31
CA SER A 23 8.38 1.11 -9.46
C SER A 23 7.32 1.60 -10.42
N TYR A 24 6.63 2.67 -10.08
CA TYR A 24 5.49 3.13 -10.87
C TYR A 24 5.83 4.42 -11.58
N ASN A 25 5.35 4.53 -12.82
CA ASN A 25 5.59 5.71 -13.64
C ASN A 25 4.65 6.83 -13.19
N PRO A 26 5.19 7.95 -12.69
CA PRO A 26 4.34 9.04 -12.23
C PRO A 26 3.56 9.73 -13.35
N ASN A 27 3.92 9.47 -14.61
CA ASN A 27 3.24 10.09 -15.74
C ASN A 27 2.07 9.26 -16.26
N ILE A 28 1.76 8.15 -15.62
CA ILE A 28 0.61 7.36 -16.03
C ILE A 28 -0.64 8.14 -15.68
N VAL A 29 -1.49 8.36 -16.68
CA VAL A 29 -2.76 9.05 -16.49
C VAL A 29 -3.68 8.15 -15.65
N ALA A 30 -4.31 8.75 -14.64
CA ALA A 30 -5.21 7.99 -13.81
C ALA A 30 -6.38 7.48 -14.66
N PRO A 31 -6.73 6.20 -14.53
CA PRO A 31 -7.86 5.67 -15.29
C PRO A 31 -9.18 6.30 -14.83
N PRO A 32 -10.20 6.30 -15.68
CA PRO A 32 -11.50 6.82 -15.26
C PRO A 32 -12.02 6.13 -14.02
N GLU A 33 -11.65 4.88 -13.82
CA GLU A 33 -12.07 4.10 -12.66
C GLU A 33 -11.53 4.65 -11.35
N MET A 34 -10.55 5.55 -11.39
CA MET A 34 -10.01 6.13 -10.15
C MET A 34 -11.09 6.87 -9.36
N LYS A 35 -11.98 7.55 -10.05
CA LYS A 35 -13.07 8.24 -9.35
C LYS A 35 -13.98 7.26 -8.65
N LEU A 36 -14.29 6.16 -9.32
CA LEU A 36 -15.14 5.13 -8.72
C LEU A 36 -14.42 4.47 -7.55
N LEU A 37 -13.11 4.26 -7.67
CA LEU A 37 -12.34 3.69 -6.58
C LEU A 37 -12.35 4.63 -5.37
N GLU A 38 -12.19 5.93 -5.61
CA GLU A 38 -12.21 6.89 -4.50
C GLU A 38 -13.56 6.87 -3.79
N ILE A 39 -14.64 6.81 -4.55
CA ILE A 39 -15.97 6.74 -3.96
C ILE A 39 -16.15 5.46 -3.16
N SER A 40 -15.71 4.35 -3.72
CA SER A 40 -15.82 3.05 -3.05
C SER A 40 -15.05 3.06 -1.74
N ILE A 41 -13.83 3.58 -1.73
CA ILE A 41 -13.03 3.64 -0.51
C ILE A 41 -13.68 4.59 0.50
N TRP A 42 -14.25 5.68 0.01
CA TRP A 42 -14.93 6.59 0.92
C TRP A 42 -16.11 5.91 1.60
N GLU A 43 -16.88 5.12 0.86
CA GLU A 43 -18.09 4.52 1.40
C GLU A 43 -17.83 3.27 2.22
N ASP A 44 -16.94 2.41 1.75
CA ASP A 44 -16.70 1.12 2.38
C ASP A 44 -15.41 1.06 3.19
N GLY A 45 -14.57 2.06 3.06
CA GLY A 45 -13.23 2.01 3.66
C GLY A 45 -12.29 1.18 2.80
N TYR A 46 -11.07 1.09 3.27
CA TYR A 46 -10.08 0.25 2.61
C TYR A 46 -10.37 -1.21 2.94
N THR A 47 -10.76 -1.97 1.95
CA THR A 47 -11.09 -3.38 2.14
C THR A 47 -9.97 -4.32 1.70
N MET A 48 -8.97 -3.77 1.00
CA MET A 48 -7.81 -4.55 0.56
C MET A 48 -6.56 -3.77 0.90
N PRO A 49 -5.62 -4.41 1.61
CA PRO A 49 -4.36 -3.72 1.91
C PRO A 49 -3.47 -3.64 0.68
N CYS A 50 -2.57 -2.67 0.69
CA CYS A 50 -1.50 -2.61 -0.28
C CYS A 50 -0.39 -3.56 0.15
N VAL A 51 0.48 -3.93 -0.79
CA VAL A 51 1.59 -4.84 -0.52
C VAL A 51 2.89 -4.06 -0.66
N CYS A 52 3.75 -4.16 0.32
CA CYS A 52 5.01 -3.43 0.34
C CYS A 52 6.15 -4.31 0.80
N TYR A 53 7.37 -3.96 0.37
CA TYR A 53 8.60 -4.39 1.02
C TYR A 53 8.95 -3.38 2.09
N TYR A 54 9.45 -3.85 3.24
CA TYR A 54 9.99 -2.95 4.23
C TYR A 54 11.50 -2.84 4.05
N ILE A 55 12.02 -1.62 4.04
CA ILE A 55 13.44 -1.35 3.86
C ILE A 55 13.96 -0.76 5.16
N PRO A 56 14.56 -1.61 6.02
CA PRO A 56 14.93 -1.15 7.36
C PRO A 56 15.99 -0.04 7.37
N GLU A 57 16.88 -0.03 6.39
CA GLU A 57 17.94 0.97 6.36
C GLU A 57 17.40 2.37 6.26
N GLN A 58 16.24 2.55 5.65
CA GLN A 58 15.64 3.85 5.45
C GLN A 58 14.33 4.01 6.21
N ASP A 59 13.86 2.93 6.84
CA ASP A 59 12.58 2.91 7.54
C ASP A 59 11.45 3.37 6.62
N ILE A 60 11.41 2.79 5.42
CA ILE A 60 10.37 3.09 4.45
C ILE A 60 9.79 1.77 3.93
N TYR A 61 8.66 1.92 3.25
CA TYR A 61 7.94 0.79 2.65
C TYR A 61 7.87 1.03 1.16
N GLU A 62 8.40 0.09 0.38
CA GLU A 62 8.39 0.21 -1.08
C GLU A 62 7.17 -0.52 -1.61
N LEU A 63 6.33 0.20 -2.34
CA LEU A 63 5.06 -0.31 -2.81
C LEU A 63 5.26 -1.36 -3.89
N VAL A 64 4.62 -2.50 -3.74
CA VAL A 64 4.66 -3.60 -4.70
C VAL A 64 3.33 -3.71 -5.43
N ASP A 65 2.22 -3.59 -4.72
CA ASP A 65 0.90 -3.74 -5.29
C ASP A 65 -0.06 -2.81 -4.58
N GLY A 66 -1.05 -2.33 -5.32
CA GLY A 66 -2.04 -1.43 -4.78
C GLY A 66 -1.75 0.03 -5.09
N TYR A 67 -1.11 0.29 -6.23
CA TYR A 67 -0.73 1.66 -6.58
C TYR A 67 -1.92 2.59 -6.62
N HIS A 68 -3.05 2.15 -7.17
CA HIS A 68 -4.22 3.03 -7.26
C HIS A 68 -4.81 3.32 -5.88
N ARG A 69 -4.79 2.34 -4.98
CA ARG A 69 -5.24 2.55 -3.61
C ARG A 69 -4.35 3.55 -2.87
N TYR A 70 -3.04 3.46 -3.12
CA TYR A 70 -2.08 4.42 -2.60
C TYR A 70 -2.33 5.82 -3.19
N GLN A 71 -2.60 5.87 -4.49
CA GLN A 71 -2.85 7.13 -5.18
C GLN A 71 -4.09 7.84 -4.62
N VAL A 72 -5.14 7.08 -4.32
CA VAL A 72 -6.35 7.66 -3.74
C VAL A 72 -6.01 8.33 -2.41
N MET A 73 -5.21 7.69 -1.57
CA MET A 73 -4.83 8.28 -0.29
C MET A 73 -4.09 9.59 -0.51
N LYS A 74 -3.23 9.66 -1.53
CA LYS A 74 -2.44 10.85 -1.78
C LYS A 74 -3.24 11.99 -2.38
N THR A 75 -4.29 11.68 -3.12
CA THR A 75 -5.00 12.71 -3.89
C THR A 75 -6.37 13.06 -3.33
N SER A 76 -6.95 12.22 -2.48
CA SER A 76 -8.26 12.49 -1.92
C SER A 76 -8.12 13.04 -0.51
N LYS A 77 -8.37 14.34 -0.37
CA LYS A 77 -8.21 14.99 0.92
C LYS A 77 -9.12 14.40 1.97
N ARG A 78 -10.37 14.12 1.61
CA ARG A 78 -11.32 13.59 2.59
C ARG A 78 -10.93 12.20 3.08
N ILE A 79 -10.38 11.38 2.20
CA ILE A 79 -9.94 10.05 2.61
C ILE A 79 -8.68 10.16 3.46
N TYR A 80 -7.75 11.01 3.05
CA TYR A 80 -6.54 11.23 3.84
C TYR A 80 -6.90 11.64 5.26
N GLU A 81 -7.83 12.56 5.39
CA GLU A 81 -8.18 13.05 6.72
C GLU A 81 -8.89 11.99 7.56
N ARG A 82 -9.81 11.26 6.94
CA ARG A 82 -10.51 10.21 7.69
C ARG A 82 -9.57 9.10 8.13
N GLU A 83 -8.63 8.72 7.27
CA GLU A 83 -7.69 7.63 7.56
C GLU A 83 -6.46 8.09 8.31
N GLU A 84 -6.40 9.38 8.63
CA GLU A 84 -5.26 9.97 9.35
C GLU A 84 -3.95 9.79 8.59
N GLY A 85 -4.03 9.80 7.27
CA GLY A 85 -2.84 9.68 6.42
C GLY A 85 -2.17 8.33 6.46
N LYS A 86 -2.87 7.29 6.94
CA LYS A 86 -2.28 5.96 7.07
C LYS A 86 -2.94 5.00 6.11
N LEU A 87 -2.11 4.17 5.50
CA LEU A 87 -2.55 3.21 4.49
C LEU A 87 -2.42 1.81 5.06
N PRO A 88 -3.43 0.95 4.86
CA PRO A 88 -3.29 -0.44 5.29
C PRO A 88 -2.32 -1.17 4.36
N VAL A 89 -1.35 -1.84 4.96
CA VAL A 89 -0.24 -2.43 4.22
C VAL A 89 0.05 -3.81 4.79
N VAL A 90 0.31 -4.76 3.90
CA VAL A 90 0.95 -6.01 4.30
C VAL A 90 2.38 -5.97 3.80
N VAL A 91 3.28 -6.56 4.58
CA VAL A 91 4.70 -6.53 4.29
C VAL A 91 5.15 -7.89 3.84
N ILE A 92 5.85 -7.93 2.72
CA ILE A 92 6.50 -9.15 2.24
C ILE A 92 8.00 -8.91 2.24
N GLU A 93 8.74 -10.01 2.23
CA GLU A 93 10.19 -9.90 2.25
C GLU A 93 10.71 -9.63 0.86
N LYS A 94 11.58 -8.64 0.78
CA LYS A 94 12.12 -8.22 -0.51
C LYS A 94 13.06 -9.24 -1.11
N ASP A 95 13.83 -9.90 -0.29
CA ASP A 95 14.92 -10.72 -0.77
C ASP A 95 14.47 -12.16 -0.99
N LEU A 96 13.59 -12.33 -1.96
CA LEU A 96 13.10 -13.66 -2.30
C LEU A 96 14.20 -14.54 -2.88
N SER A 97 15.18 -13.93 -3.52
CA SER A 97 16.24 -14.71 -4.14
C SER A 97 16.99 -15.54 -3.11
N ASN A 98 17.14 -15.01 -1.90
CA ASN A 98 17.80 -15.76 -0.85
C ASN A 98 17.01 -16.99 -0.44
N ARG A 99 15.72 -16.90 -0.51
CA ARG A 99 14.86 -18.02 -0.14
C ARG A 99 14.79 -19.06 -1.24
N MET A 100 15.08 -18.65 -2.46
CA MET A 100 15.06 -19.56 -3.60
C MET A 100 16.39 -20.24 -3.83
N ALA A 101 17.42 -19.74 -3.20
CA ALA A 101 18.76 -20.29 -3.39
C ALA A 101 18.97 -21.66 -2.74
#